data_42dc2686b4fc367329c966ab85843941
#
_entry.id   42dc2686b4fc367329c966ab85843941
#
_cell.length_a   1.000
_cell.length_b   1.000
_cell.length_c   1.000
_cell.angle_alpha   90.00
_cell.angle_beta   90.00
_cell.angle_gamma   90.00
#
_symmetry.space_group_name_H-M   'P 1'
#
loop_
_entity.id
_entity.type
_entity.pdbx_description
1 polymer ?
#
loop_
_entity_poly.entity_id
_entity_poly.type
_entity_poly.pdbx_seq_one_letter_code
_entity_poly.pdbx_strand_id
1 'polypeptide(L)'
;MGILKGIFILLIIVILGATIWYYVQGTKLKSFDEEARALAPGEYIKVTDGHLHYRWDGPEDGPVIVMAHGFSTPLFVFEQNAQALAEAGFQVLRYDHFGRGWSDRPRGVKYDVDFYDRALVELLDGLNITQPVGLVGLSMGGATTSEFTARHPERVRKLFLLVPATFDTAGNEGFAVDLIRSPVIGDWVWRMIWRQMLLGNGEYEAASQGTADNRLMGDVTEQMDYDGFGYALLSTLRHMPMIDREETFARLAATDVPVMALYGDKDNVVLISSAERLRSAHPEAIVRELEGGEHDLNIRRHKEVSPMLIDWFSEPPQ
;
A
#
# COMPACT_ATOMS: atom_id res chain seq x y z
N MET A 1 -24.67 -31.13 35.11
CA MET A 1 -25.08 -31.46 33.72
C MET A 1 -25.90 -30.32 33.06
N GLY A 2 -26.81 -29.63 33.78
CA GLY A 2 -27.66 -28.55 33.26
C GLY A 2 -26.86 -27.29 32.86
N ILE A 3 -25.91 -26.84 33.66
CA ILE A 3 -25.10 -25.62 33.40
C ILE A 3 -24.25 -25.81 32.12
N LEU A 4 -23.59 -26.93 31.95
CA LEU A 4 -22.79 -27.24 30.74
C LEU A 4 -23.64 -27.26 29.46
N LYS A 5 -24.86 -27.80 29.53
CA LYS A 5 -25.82 -27.77 28.41
C LYS A 5 -26.25 -26.34 28.10
N GLY A 6 -26.51 -25.52 29.14
CA GLY A 6 -26.86 -24.11 28.97
C GLY A 6 -25.73 -23.29 28.29
N ILE A 7 -24.49 -23.47 28.72
CA ILE A 7 -23.31 -22.84 28.10
C ILE A 7 -23.15 -23.28 26.66
N PHE A 8 -23.32 -24.56 26.35
CA PHE A 8 -23.20 -25.08 24.98
C PHE A 8 -24.28 -24.51 24.03
N ILE A 9 -25.53 -24.42 24.53
CA ILE A 9 -26.62 -23.82 23.76
C ILE A 9 -26.35 -22.33 23.49
N LEU A 10 -25.89 -21.58 24.50
CA LEU A 10 -25.53 -20.17 24.37
C LEU A 10 -24.42 -20.00 23.33
N LEU A 11 -23.39 -20.85 23.35
CA LEU A 11 -22.31 -20.82 22.39
C LEU A 11 -22.81 -21.04 20.95
N ILE A 12 -23.71 -21.99 20.75
CA ILE A 12 -24.34 -22.23 19.42
C ILE A 12 -25.13 -21.00 18.96
N ILE A 13 -25.90 -20.37 19.82
CA ILE A 13 -26.68 -19.18 19.48
C ILE A 13 -25.75 -18.02 19.10
N VAL A 14 -24.66 -17.81 19.83
CA VAL A 14 -23.66 -16.79 19.50
C VAL A 14 -23.00 -17.06 18.15
N ILE A 15 -22.58 -18.30 17.89
CA ILE A 15 -21.98 -18.69 16.59
C ILE A 15 -22.97 -18.50 15.44
N LEU A 16 -24.23 -18.91 15.62
CA LEU A 16 -25.27 -18.73 14.59
C LEU A 16 -25.55 -17.24 14.34
N GLY A 17 -25.71 -16.44 15.38
CA GLY A 17 -25.91 -15.00 15.27
C GLY A 17 -24.77 -14.30 14.56
N ALA A 18 -23.55 -14.64 14.91
CA ALA A 18 -22.37 -14.09 14.28
C ALA A 18 -22.21 -14.58 12.82
N THR A 19 -22.57 -15.84 12.53
CA THR A 19 -22.57 -16.35 11.15
C THR A 19 -23.62 -15.64 10.28
N ILE A 20 -24.82 -15.41 10.81
CA ILE A 20 -25.85 -14.62 10.13
C ILE A 20 -25.34 -13.20 9.86
N TRP A 21 -24.76 -12.56 10.87
CA TRP A 21 -24.14 -11.24 10.72
C TRP A 21 -23.08 -11.21 9.63
N TYR A 22 -22.19 -12.21 9.60
CA TYR A 22 -21.18 -12.35 8.56
C TYR A 22 -21.78 -12.33 7.15
N TYR A 23 -22.83 -13.09 6.90
CA TYR A 23 -23.51 -13.13 5.60
C TYR A 23 -24.21 -11.80 5.28
N VAL A 24 -24.90 -11.21 6.26
CA VAL A 24 -25.59 -9.92 6.08
C VAL A 24 -24.60 -8.80 5.71
N GLN A 25 -23.43 -8.76 6.32
CA GLN A 25 -22.41 -7.78 5.94
C GLN A 25 -21.92 -7.99 4.49
N GLY A 26 -21.84 -9.24 4.04
CA GLY A 26 -21.45 -9.54 2.65
C GLY A 26 -22.45 -9.10 1.60
N THR A 27 -23.76 -9.18 1.91
CA THR A 27 -24.81 -8.79 0.95
C THR A 27 -24.95 -7.27 0.77
N LYS A 28 -24.26 -6.46 1.59
CA LYS A 28 -24.28 -5.00 1.50
C LYS A 28 -23.19 -4.45 0.57
N LEU A 29 -22.24 -5.29 0.16
CA LEU A 29 -21.15 -4.86 -0.69
C LEU A 29 -21.61 -4.81 -2.15
N LYS A 30 -21.20 -3.75 -2.85
CA LYS A 30 -21.42 -3.57 -4.28
C LYS A 30 -20.49 -4.50 -5.06
N SER A 31 -20.93 -4.96 -6.24
CA SER A 31 -20.03 -5.63 -7.18
C SER A 31 -18.96 -4.64 -7.69
N PHE A 32 -17.74 -5.13 -7.83
CA PHE A 32 -16.68 -4.36 -8.50
C PHE A 32 -16.58 -4.87 -9.94
N ASP A 33 -17.27 -4.23 -10.85
CA ASP A 33 -17.45 -4.60 -12.24
C ASP A 33 -17.11 -3.44 -13.21
N GLU A 34 -17.49 -3.55 -14.46
CA GLU A 34 -17.23 -2.53 -15.47
C GLU A 34 -17.96 -1.21 -15.16
N GLU A 35 -19.18 -1.27 -14.60
CA GLU A 35 -19.92 -0.08 -14.21
C GLU A 35 -19.20 0.66 -13.07
N ALA A 36 -18.70 -0.09 -12.09
CA ALA A 36 -17.90 0.47 -11.00
C ALA A 36 -16.61 1.10 -11.52
N ARG A 37 -15.89 0.43 -12.43
CA ARG A 37 -14.67 0.99 -13.04
C ARG A 37 -14.94 2.29 -13.82
N ALA A 38 -16.08 2.39 -14.48
CA ALA A 38 -16.45 3.58 -15.25
C ALA A 38 -16.66 4.85 -14.37
N LEU A 39 -16.76 4.70 -13.06
CA LEU A 39 -16.88 5.82 -12.12
C LEU A 39 -15.53 6.46 -11.77
N ALA A 40 -14.43 5.71 -11.93
CA ALA A 40 -13.10 6.20 -11.55
C ALA A 40 -12.57 7.26 -12.51
N PRO A 41 -11.95 8.32 -12.01
CA PRO A 41 -11.18 9.23 -12.82
C PRO A 41 -9.82 8.62 -13.13
N GLY A 42 -9.49 8.41 -14.39
CA GLY A 42 -8.21 7.84 -14.82
C GLY A 42 -8.37 6.81 -15.90
N GLU A 43 -7.39 5.96 -16.04
CA GLU A 43 -7.30 4.98 -17.12
C GLU A 43 -7.13 3.56 -16.57
N TYR A 44 -7.34 2.60 -17.44
CA TYR A 44 -7.19 1.18 -17.11
C TYR A 44 -6.30 0.48 -18.11
N ILE A 45 -5.45 -0.40 -17.59
CA ILE A 45 -4.72 -1.34 -18.42
C ILE A 45 -5.07 -2.77 -18.01
N LYS A 46 -5.33 -3.60 -19.01
CA LYS A 46 -5.59 -5.02 -18.80
C LYS A 46 -4.27 -5.77 -18.70
N VAL A 47 -4.09 -6.48 -17.61
CA VAL A 47 -2.95 -7.37 -17.34
C VAL A 47 -3.46 -8.77 -17.00
N THR A 48 -2.58 -9.70 -16.68
CA THR A 48 -2.92 -11.14 -16.48
C THR A 48 -4.05 -11.34 -15.48
N ASP A 49 -4.00 -10.68 -14.33
CA ASP A 49 -4.96 -10.93 -13.23
C ASP A 49 -6.15 -9.96 -13.20
N GLY A 50 -6.31 -9.10 -14.20
CA GLY A 50 -7.43 -8.15 -14.29
C GLY A 50 -7.02 -6.80 -14.86
N HIS A 51 -7.71 -5.73 -14.43
CA HIS A 51 -7.43 -4.37 -14.84
C HIS A 51 -6.76 -3.61 -13.70
N LEU A 52 -5.64 -2.96 -13.99
CA LEU A 52 -5.01 -1.99 -13.11
C LEU A 52 -5.48 -0.59 -13.48
N HIS A 53 -5.94 0.15 -12.48
CA HIS A 53 -6.27 1.56 -12.59
C HIS A 53 -5.02 2.40 -12.39
N TYR A 54 -4.84 3.42 -13.24
CA TYR A 54 -3.72 4.33 -13.16
C TYR A 54 -4.07 5.74 -13.61
N ARG A 55 -3.20 6.69 -13.29
CA ARG A 55 -3.30 8.08 -13.71
C ARG A 55 -1.91 8.60 -14.08
N TRP A 56 -1.88 9.42 -15.12
CA TRP A 56 -0.72 10.21 -15.49
C TRP A 56 -0.87 11.65 -15.02
N ASP A 57 0.23 12.25 -14.58
CA ASP A 57 0.37 13.67 -14.29
C ASP A 57 1.66 14.18 -14.94
N GLY A 58 1.66 15.46 -15.36
CA GLY A 58 2.84 16.11 -15.94
C GLY A 58 3.00 15.92 -17.45
N PRO A 59 4.13 16.38 -18.00
CA PRO A 59 4.39 16.36 -19.44
C PRO A 59 4.72 14.94 -19.93
N GLU A 60 4.22 14.59 -21.13
CA GLU A 60 4.40 13.27 -21.75
C GLU A 60 5.86 12.93 -22.08
N ASP A 61 6.70 13.92 -22.26
CA ASP A 61 8.12 13.79 -22.59
C ASP A 61 9.05 13.88 -21.37
N GLY A 62 8.49 14.04 -20.18
CA GLY A 62 9.24 14.09 -18.93
C GLY A 62 9.83 12.73 -18.51
N PRO A 63 10.89 12.72 -17.70
CA PRO A 63 11.38 11.48 -17.11
C PRO A 63 10.30 10.82 -16.24
N VAL A 64 10.07 9.52 -16.44
CA VAL A 64 8.99 8.80 -15.76
C VAL A 64 9.33 8.53 -14.29
N ILE A 65 8.38 8.85 -13.41
CA ILE A 65 8.36 8.45 -12.00
C ILE A 65 7.09 7.63 -11.75
N VAL A 66 7.24 6.44 -11.15
CA VAL A 66 6.13 5.55 -10.79
C VAL A 66 5.93 5.57 -9.27
N MET A 67 4.69 5.73 -8.81
CA MET A 67 4.37 5.84 -7.41
C MET A 67 3.45 4.69 -6.96
N ALA A 68 3.94 3.89 -5.99
CA ALA A 68 3.27 2.74 -5.40
C ALA A 68 2.78 3.08 -3.99
N HIS A 69 1.47 3.05 -3.78
CA HIS A 69 0.82 3.44 -2.53
C HIS A 69 0.90 2.40 -1.42
N GLY A 70 0.39 2.76 -0.22
CA GLY A 70 0.40 1.94 0.98
C GLY A 70 -0.65 0.81 1.01
N PHE A 71 -0.84 0.24 2.22
CA PHE A 71 -1.64 -0.97 2.44
C PHE A 71 -3.12 -0.82 2.08
N SER A 72 -3.74 0.30 2.45
CA SER A 72 -5.20 0.50 2.35
C SER A 72 -5.61 1.78 1.64
N THR A 73 -4.64 2.66 1.35
CA THR A 73 -4.87 3.92 0.64
C THR A 73 -4.67 3.73 -0.86
N PRO A 74 -5.51 4.34 -1.71
CA PRO A 74 -5.34 4.31 -3.17
C PRO A 74 -4.35 5.39 -3.64
N LEU A 75 -4.14 5.45 -4.96
CA LEU A 75 -3.23 6.38 -5.63
C LEU A 75 -3.44 7.87 -5.28
N PHE A 76 -4.62 8.25 -4.79
CA PHE A 76 -4.92 9.63 -4.35
C PHE A 76 -4.01 10.12 -3.23
N VAL A 77 -3.45 9.19 -2.45
CA VAL A 77 -2.53 9.54 -1.36
C VAL A 77 -1.33 10.36 -1.83
N PHE A 78 -1.01 10.31 -3.12
CA PHE A 78 0.10 11.03 -3.74
C PHE A 78 -0.29 12.32 -4.48
N GLU A 79 -1.55 12.76 -4.41
CA GLU A 79 -2.04 13.87 -5.23
C GLU A 79 -1.11 15.10 -5.22
N GLN A 80 -0.73 15.56 -4.04
CA GLN A 80 0.11 16.76 -3.87
C GLN A 80 1.57 16.53 -4.29
N ASN A 81 2.09 15.33 -4.06
CA ASN A 81 3.46 14.99 -4.46
C ASN A 81 3.58 14.82 -5.98
N ALA A 82 2.58 14.17 -6.59
CA ALA A 82 2.53 13.98 -8.04
C ALA A 82 2.38 15.31 -8.77
N GLN A 83 1.54 16.21 -8.27
CA GLN A 83 1.41 17.55 -8.82
C GLN A 83 2.73 18.32 -8.76
N ALA A 84 3.42 18.30 -7.63
CA ALA A 84 4.70 18.99 -7.47
C ALA A 84 5.79 18.44 -8.41
N LEU A 85 5.86 17.11 -8.57
CA LEU A 85 6.76 16.46 -9.53
C LEU A 85 6.41 16.80 -10.98
N ALA A 86 5.12 16.82 -11.31
CA ALA A 86 4.64 17.20 -12.64
C ALA A 86 5.00 18.66 -13.00
N GLU A 87 4.83 19.58 -12.04
CA GLU A 87 5.23 20.99 -12.19
C GLU A 87 6.75 21.15 -12.33
N ALA A 88 7.54 20.22 -11.76
CA ALA A 88 8.98 20.16 -11.92
C ALA A 88 9.43 19.48 -13.23
N GLY A 89 8.49 19.05 -14.09
CA GLY A 89 8.77 18.51 -15.43
C GLY A 89 8.90 16.98 -15.48
N PHE A 90 8.51 16.25 -14.44
CA PHE A 90 8.45 14.79 -14.48
C PHE A 90 7.10 14.30 -15.02
N GLN A 91 7.12 13.18 -15.74
CA GLN A 91 5.93 12.42 -16.06
C GLN A 91 5.66 11.42 -14.93
N VAL A 92 4.56 11.58 -14.21
CA VAL A 92 4.27 10.79 -12.99
C VAL A 92 3.17 9.79 -13.26
N LEU A 93 3.48 8.49 -13.11
CA LEU A 93 2.52 7.39 -13.13
C LEU A 93 2.14 7.01 -11.70
N ARG A 94 0.89 7.24 -11.35
CA ARG A 94 0.29 6.71 -10.13
C ARG A 94 -0.61 5.54 -10.48
N TYR A 95 -0.56 4.44 -9.74
CA TYR A 95 -1.45 3.30 -9.98
C TYR A 95 -2.00 2.75 -8.68
N ASP A 96 -3.15 2.10 -8.76
CA ASP A 96 -3.73 1.36 -7.66
C ASP A 96 -3.26 -0.09 -7.68
N HIS A 97 -2.70 -0.57 -6.59
CA HIS A 97 -2.44 -1.99 -6.41
C HIS A 97 -3.73 -2.80 -6.57
N PHE A 98 -3.64 -4.01 -7.10
CA PHE A 98 -4.77 -4.93 -7.10
C PHE A 98 -5.41 -5.03 -5.71
N GLY A 99 -6.75 -5.03 -5.68
CA GLY A 99 -7.53 -5.09 -4.46
C GLY A 99 -7.70 -3.76 -3.74
N ARG A 100 -7.15 -2.65 -4.25
CA ARG A 100 -7.24 -1.29 -3.70
C ARG A 100 -7.72 -0.33 -4.78
N GLY A 101 -8.19 0.82 -4.31
CA GLY A 101 -8.69 1.86 -5.20
C GLY A 101 -9.68 1.31 -6.22
N TRP A 102 -9.43 1.63 -7.46
CA TRP A 102 -10.24 1.24 -8.60
C TRP A 102 -9.63 0.11 -9.44
N SER A 103 -8.54 -0.51 -8.99
CA SER A 103 -8.01 -1.73 -9.62
C SER A 103 -8.88 -2.95 -9.29
N ASP A 104 -8.87 -3.94 -10.17
CA ASP A 104 -9.59 -5.19 -9.98
C ASP A 104 -9.16 -5.92 -8.69
N ARG A 105 -10.01 -6.80 -8.22
CA ARG A 105 -9.88 -7.51 -6.94
C ARG A 105 -9.92 -9.00 -7.13
N PRO A 106 -8.93 -9.60 -7.86
CA PRO A 106 -8.96 -11.01 -8.20
C PRO A 106 -9.03 -11.89 -6.95
N ARG A 107 -9.87 -12.91 -7.03
CA ARG A 107 -9.99 -13.95 -6.00
C ARG A 107 -9.23 -15.19 -6.39
N GLY A 108 -8.83 -15.98 -5.41
CA GLY A 108 -8.08 -17.20 -5.64
C GLY A 108 -6.58 -17.01 -5.90
N VAL A 109 -6.11 -15.78 -5.88
CA VAL A 109 -4.68 -15.42 -5.92
C VAL A 109 -4.16 -15.09 -4.51
N LYS A 110 -2.87 -15.27 -4.30
CA LYS A 110 -2.19 -14.77 -3.10
C LYS A 110 -1.72 -13.36 -3.39
N TYR A 111 -2.08 -12.43 -2.52
CA TYR A 111 -1.58 -11.05 -2.57
C TYR A 111 -0.22 -10.99 -1.84
N ASP A 112 0.75 -11.67 -2.40
CA ASP A 112 2.14 -11.73 -1.93
C ASP A 112 3.05 -10.82 -2.77
N VAL A 113 4.33 -10.84 -2.45
CA VAL A 113 5.31 -10.00 -3.12
C VAL A 113 5.46 -10.37 -4.61
N ASP A 114 5.34 -11.66 -4.96
CA ASP A 114 5.43 -12.11 -6.35
C ASP A 114 4.25 -11.63 -7.20
N PHE A 115 3.07 -11.56 -6.59
CA PHE A 115 1.87 -11.02 -7.23
C PHE A 115 2.00 -9.53 -7.53
N TYR A 116 2.49 -8.73 -6.56
CA TYR A 116 2.68 -7.29 -6.76
C TYR A 116 3.84 -6.98 -7.69
N ASP A 117 4.92 -7.75 -7.64
CA ASP A 117 6.06 -7.65 -8.55
C ASP A 117 5.61 -7.86 -10.00
N ARG A 118 4.93 -8.98 -10.28
CA ARG A 118 4.37 -9.28 -11.60
C ARG A 118 3.41 -8.18 -12.08
N ALA A 119 2.53 -7.69 -11.20
CA ALA A 119 1.59 -6.62 -11.55
C ALA A 119 2.32 -5.34 -11.99
N LEU A 120 3.42 -4.97 -11.33
CA LEU A 120 4.21 -3.80 -11.70
C LEU A 120 4.99 -4.03 -13.01
N VAL A 121 5.56 -5.22 -13.22
CA VAL A 121 6.19 -5.58 -14.51
C VAL A 121 5.18 -5.43 -15.65
N GLU A 122 4.01 -6.06 -15.52
CA GLU A 122 2.97 -6.05 -16.55
C GLU A 122 2.38 -4.65 -16.78
N LEU A 123 2.29 -3.81 -15.74
CA LEU A 123 1.90 -2.40 -15.85
C LEU A 123 2.90 -1.63 -16.74
N LEU A 124 4.19 -1.71 -16.41
CA LEU A 124 5.24 -1.01 -17.15
C LEU A 124 5.32 -1.49 -18.61
N ASP A 125 5.29 -2.80 -18.82
CA ASP A 125 5.35 -3.39 -20.17
C ASP A 125 4.13 -3.03 -21.01
N GLY A 126 2.94 -3.11 -20.43
CA GLY A 126 1.69 -2.79 -21.09
C GLY A 126 1.54 -1.31 -21.46
N LEU A 127 2.17 -0.41 -20.68
CA LEU A 127 2.27 1.01 -20.98
C LEU A 127 3.47 1.36 -21.87
N ASN A 128 4.22 0.37 -22.36
CA ASN A 128 5.43 0.53 -23.16
C ASN A 128 6.53 1.38 -22.48
N ILE A 129 6.61 1.35 -21.15
CA ILE A 129 7.66 2.03 -20.39
C ILE A 129 8.89 1.13 -20.40
N THR A 130 9.80 1.35 -21.33
CA THR A 130 11.01 0.52 -21.54
C THR A 130 12.26 1.11 -20.91
N GLN A 131 12.26 2.40 -20.60
CA GLN A 131 13.38 3.09 -19.96
C GLN A 131 13.32 2.92 -18.44
N PRO A 132 14.47 2.90 -17.74
CA PRO A 132 14.49 2.86 -16.28
C PRO A 132 13.74 4.06 -15.67
N VAL A 133 12.84 3.77 -14.73
CA VAL A 133 11.99 4.78 -14.07
C VAL A 133 12.55 5.22 -12.71
N GLY A 134 12.17 6.42 -12.27
CA GLY A 134 12.20 6.75 -10.85
C GLY A 134 11.08 5.99 -10.16
N LEU A 135 11.32 5.40 -8.99
CA LEU A 135 10.32 4.61 -8.28
C LEU A 135 10.12 5.15 -6.87
N VAL A 136 8.87 5.40 -6.48
CA VAL A 136 8.49 5.86 -5.14
C VAL A 136 7.59 4.82 -4.49
N GLY A 137 7.95 4.37 -3.30
CA GLY A 137 7.14 3.44 -2.52
C GLY A 137 6.75 3.98 -1.15
N LEU A 138 5.44 4.09 -0.87
CA LEU A 138 4.90 4.50 0.41
C LEU A 138 4.51 3.29 1.26
N SER A 139 5.00 3.18 2.49
CA SER A 139 4.58 2.14 3.43
C SER A 139 4.68 0.72 2.81
N MET A 140 3.59 -0.01 2.64
CA MET A 140 3.56 -1.28 1.90
C MET A 140 4.15 -1.14 0.48
N GLY A 141 3.89 -0.03 -0.20
CA GLY A 141 4.51 0.30 -1.49
C GLY A 141 6.03 0.32 -1.42
N GLY A 142 6.61 0.70 -0.27
CA GLY A 142 8.04 0.60 -0.02
C GLY A 142 8.55 -0.85 -0.03
N ALA A 143 7.79 -1.78 0.56
CA ALA A 143 8.15 -3.20 0.53
C ALA A 143 8.04 -3.79 -0.90
N THR A 144 6.98 -3.43 -1.65
CA THR A 144 6.81 -3.93 -3.03
C THR A 144 7.85 -3.35 -3.98
N THR A 145 8.13 -2.05 -3.89
CA THR A 145 9.11 -1.39 -4.76
C THR A 145 10.55 -1.76 -4.46
N SER A 146 10.89 -2.01 -3.19
CA SER A 146 12.22 -2.54 -2.82
C SER A 146 12.46 -3.92 -3.41
N GLU A 147 11.46 -4.80 -3.33
CA GLU A 147 11.56 -6.14 -3.93
C GLU A 147 11.64 -6.07 -5.46
N PHE A 148 10.78 -5.26 -6.09
CA PHE A 148 10.83 -5.02 -7.53
C PHE A 148 12.21 -4.52 -7.97
N THR A 149 12.77 -3.54 -7.27
CA THR A 149 14.10 -2.99 -7.59
C THR A 149 15.21 -4.02 -7.43
N ALA A 150 15.14 -4.85 -6.38
CA ALA A 150 16.11 -5.92 -6.16
C ALA A 150 16.05 -7.03 -7.24
N ARG A 151 14.89 -7.23 -7.87
CA ARG A 151 14.69 -8.22 -8.95
C ARG A 151 14.96 -7.66 -10.35
N HIS A 152 14.64 -6.40 -10.56
CA HIS A 152 14.66 -5.72 -11.85
C HIS A 152 15.46 -4.40 -11.80
N PRO A 153 16.73 -4.41 -11.35
CA PRO A 153 17.52 -3.19 -11.18
C PRO A 153 17.66 -2.40 -12.49
N GLU A 154 17.67 -3.07 -13.64
CA GLU A 154 17.73 -2.45 -14.97
C GLU A 154 16.47 -1.63 -15.33
N ARG A 155 15.36 -1.84 -14.61
CA ARG A 155 14.10 -1.12 -14.80
C ARG A 155 13.99 0.12 -13.90
N VAL A 156 14.90 0.30 -12.95
CA VAL A 156 14.84 1.35 -11.93
C VAL A 156 16.07 2.24 -11.97
N ARG A 157 15.86 3.53 -12.21
CA ARG A 157 16.93 4.54 -12.20
C ARG A 157 17.32 4.96 -10.79
N LYS A 158 16.33 5.17 -9.92
CA LYS A 158 16.47 5.55 -8.51
C LYS A 158 15.24 5.12 -7.74
N LEU A 159 15.41 4.72 -6.49
CA LEU A 159 14.34 4.35 -5.58
C LEU A 159 14.21 5.36 -4.43
N PHE A 160 13.00 5.86 -4.18
CA PHE A 160 12.66 6.67 -3.01
C PHE A 160 11.62 5.95 -2.15
N LEU A 161 11.94 5.72 -0.89
CA LEU A 161 11.10 5.03 0.07
C LEU A 161 10.53 6.02 1.10
N LEU A 162 9.22 6.12 1.17
CA LEU A 162 8.48 6.95 2.14
C LEU A 162 7.93 6.05 3.25
N VAL A 163 8.39 6.23 4.47
CA VAL A 163 7.96 5.46 5.65
C VAL A 163 7.76 3.97 5.33
N PRO A 164 8.77 3.30 4.73
CA PRO A 164 8.59 1.98 4.13
C PRO A 164 8.33 0.91 5.19
N ALA A 165 7.25 0.14 5.01
CA ALA A 165 6.89 -0.99 5.87
C ALA A 165 7.75 -2.22 5.52
N THR A 166 8.99 -2.25 5.98
CA THR A 166 10.00 -3.25 5.58
C THR A 166 10.64 -3.98 6.76
N PHE A 167 10.62 -3.40 7.95
CA PHE A 167 11.23 -3.97 9.15
C PHE A 167 10.28 -3.92 10.34
N ASP A 168 10.40 -2.93 11.20
CA ASP A 168 9.63 -2.84 12.44
C ASP A 168 8.30 -2.11 12.20
N THR A 169 7.23 -2.87 12.08
CA THR A 169 5.88 -2.33 11.89
C THR A 169 5.02 -2.64 13.10
N ALA A 170 4.40 -1.63 13.69
CA ALA A 170 3.55 -1.82 14.85
C ALA A 170 2.33 -2.70 14.53
N GLY A 171 1.94 -3.55 15.48
CA GLY A 171 0.75 -4.39 15.35
C GLY A 171 0.86 -5.54 14.34
N ASN A 172 2.06 -5.90 13.91
CA ASN A 172 2.27 -7.03 12.99
C ASN A 172 2.47 -8.38 13.69
N GLU A 173 2.54 -8.39 15.01
CA GLU A 173 2.79 -9.58 15.83
C GLU A 173 1.79 -9.71 16.97
N GLY A 174 1.68 -10.92 17.50
CA GLY A 174 0.88 -11.25 18.66
C GLY A 174 -0.37 -12.07 18.35
N PHE A 175 -0.97 -12.64 19.41
CA PHE A 175 -2.09 -13.58 19.29
C PHE A 175 -3.27 -13.08 18.44
N ALA A 176 -3.61 -11.80 18.52
CA ALA A 176 -4.71 -11.23 17.74
C ALA A 176 -4.40 -11.22 16.22
N VAL A 177 -3.15 -10.92 15.86
CA VAL A 177 -2.67 -10.93 14.47
C VAL A 177 -2.62 -12.36 13.95
N ASP A 178 -2.11 -13.31 14.73
CA ASP A 178 -2.08 -14.73 14.38
C ASP A 178 -3.48 -15.29 14.19
N LEU A 179 -4.43 -14.88 15.03
CA LEU A 179 -5.84 -15.26 14.89
C LEU A 179 -6.43 -14.72 13.58
N ILE A 180 -6.18 -13.45 13.23
CA ILE A 180 -6.63 -12.85 11.97
C ILE A 180 -5.99 -13.54 10.77
N ARG A 181 -4.72 -13.92 10.86
CA ARG A 181 -4.01 -14.63 9.80
C ARG A 181 -4.43 -16.11 9.68
N SER A 182 -5.04 -16.68 10.71
CA SER A 182 -5.45 -18.07 10.67
C SER A 182 -6.52 -18.35 9.60
N PRO A 183 -6.49 -19.52 8.94
CA PRO A 183 -7.53 -19.92 8.01
C PRO A 183 -8.89 -20.06 8.71
N VAL A 184 -9.98 -19.80 8.02
CA VAL A 184 -11.38 -19.94 8.44
C VAL A 184 -11.77 -19.00 9.58
N ILE A 185 -11.16 -19.14 10.76
CA ILE A 185 -11.47 -18.27 11.93
C ILE A 185 -11.06 -16.84 11.61
N GLY A 186 -9.87 -16.64 11.04
CA GLY A 186 -9.39 -15.33 10.67
C GLY A 186 -10.26 -14.66 9.60
N ASP A 187 -10.74 -15.42 8.60
CA ASP A 187 -11.66 -14.87 7.59
C ASP A 187 -12.94 -14.33 8.24
N TRP A 188 -13.46 -15.09 9.21
CA TRP A 188 -14.65 -14.71 9.94
C TRP A 188 -14.41 -13.49 10.84
N VAL A 189 -13.35 -13.52 11.65
CA VAL A 189 -12.98 -12.40 12.54
C VAL A 189 -12.70 -11.14 11.71
N TRP A 190 -11.88 -11.27 10.66
CA TRP A 190 -11.53 -10.15 9.79
C TRP A 190 -12.77 -9.46 9.21
N ARG A 191 -13.71 -10.23 8.65
CA ARG A 191 -14.93 -9.68 8.08
C ARG A 191 -15.77 -8.89 9.09
N MET A 192 -15.66 -9.21 10.37
CA MET A 192 -16.38 -8.51 11.43
C MET A 192 -15.73 -7.17 11.81
N ILE A 193 -14.41 -7.08 11.73
CA ILE A 193 -13.65 -5.98 12.35
C ILE A 193 -12.90 -5.08 11.37
N TRP A 194 -12.59 -5.53 10.14
CA TRP A 194 -11.66 -4.80 9.27
C TRP A 194 -12.06 -3.34 8.99
N ARG A 195 -13.35 -3.08 8.75
CA ARG A 195 -13.82 -1.69 8.55
C ARG A 195 -13.58 -0.84 9.79
N GLN A 196 -13.95 -1.35 10.95
CA GLN A 196 -13.76 -0.64 12.21
C GLN A 196 -12.28 -0.45 12.53
N MET A 197 -11.46 -1.44 12.23
CA MET A 197 -10.02 -1.38 12.46
C MET A 197 -9.36 -0.31 11.59
N LEU A 198 -9.76 -0.19 10.33
CA LEU A 198 -9.20 0.82 9.41
C LEU A 198 -9.73 2.25 9.70
N LEU A 199 -10.99 2.38 10.10
CA LEU A 199 -11.62 3.70 10.33
C LEU A 199 -11.52 4.15 11.78
N GLY A 200 -11.32 3.22 12.72
CA GLY A 200 -11.45 3.48 14.16
C GLY A 200 -10.32 4.33 14.76
N ASN A 201 -9.18 4.41 14.10
CA ASN A 201 -8.01 5.13 14.62
C ASN A 201 -8.01 6.62 14.29
N GLY A 202 -8.94 7.10 13.46
CA GLY A 202 -8.96 8.50 13.03
C GLY A 202 -7.81 8.93 12.11
N GLU A 203 -6.92 8.02 11.73
CA GLU A 203 -5.77 8.31 10.87
C GLU A 203 -6.19 8.90 9.52
N TYR A 204 -7.18 8.27 8.87
CA TYR A 204 -7.69 8.78 7.59
C TYR A 204 -8.39 10.13 7.72
N GLU A 205 -9.07 10.37 8.83
CA GLU A 205 -9.71 11.66 9.11
C GLU A 205 -8.64 12.74 9.33
N ALA A 206 -7.62 12.44 10.13
CA ALA A 206 -6.50 13.35 10.35
C ALA A 206 -5.72 13.63 9.06
N ALA A 207 -5.43 12.61 8.27
CA ALA A 207 -4.76 12.74 6.97
C ALA A 207 -5.63 13.53 5.97
N SER A 208 -6.94 13.33 5.94
CA SER A 208 -7.87 14.08 5.09
C SER A 208 -7.84 15.59 5.35
N GLN A 209 -7.59 16.02 6.58
CA GLN A 209 -7.45 17.45 6.91
C GLN A 209 -6.20 18.08 6.30
N GLY A 210 -5.20 17.28 5.91
CA GLY A 210 -4.01 17.71 5.21
C GLY A 210 -4.15 17.77 3.68
N THR A 211 -5.23 17.25 3.12
CA THR A 211 -5.51 17.30 1.67
C THR A 211 -6.28 18.57 1.31
N ALA A 212 -6.04 19.11 0.11
CA ALA A 212 -6.70 20.32 -0.36
C ALA A 212 -8.24 20.22 -0.37
N ASP A 213 -8.75 19.02 -0.62
CA ASP A 213 -10.18 18.75 -0.81
C ASP A 213 -10.83 17.98 0.34
N ASN A 214 -10.08 17.59 1.36
CA ASN A 214 -10.55 16.70 2.44
C ASN A 214 -11.20 15.41 1.92
N ARG A 215 -10.79 14.90 0.74
CA ARG A 215 -11.43 13.78 0.05
C ARG A 215 -10.88 12.41 0.46
N LEU A 216 -9.66 12.34 1.01
CA LEU A 216 -9.00 11.05 1.26
C LEU A 216 -9.88 10.07 2.05
N MET A 217 -10.57 10.55 3.09
CA MET A 217 -11.50 9.71 3.86
C MET A 217 -12.66 9.21 2.99
N GLY A 218 -13.24 10.09 2.15
CA GLY A 218 -14.31 9.73 1.22
C GLY A 218 -13.84 8.67 0.23
N ASP A 219 -12.68 8.89 -0.40
CA ASP A 219 -12.11 8.00 -1.40
C ASP A 219 -11.74 6.63 -0.82
N VAL A 220 -11.21 6.59 0.40
CA VAL A 220 -10.93 5.33 1.11
C VAL A 220 -12.21 4.60 1.49
N THR A 221 -13.22 5.31 2.02
CA THR A 221 -14.49 4.69 2.44
C THR A 221 -15.30 4.20 1.26
N GLU A 222 -15.30 4.89 0.14
CA GLU A 222 -16.00 4.48 -1.07
C GLU A 222 -15.51 3.11 -1.57
N GLN A 223 -14.19 2.91 -1.66
CA GLN A 223 -13.64 1.62 -2.08
C GLN A 223 -13.99 0.47 -1.14
N MET A 224 -14.24 0.77 0.15
CA MET A 224 -14.65 -0.23 1.14
C MET A 224 -16.07 -0.78 0.88
N ASP A 225 -16.90 -0.07 0.13
CA ASP A 225 -18.26 -0.50 -0.20
C ASP A 225 -18.29 -1.57 -1.29
N TYR A 226 -17.20 -1.78 -1.99
CA TYR A 226 -17.08 -2.79 -3.03
C TYR A 226 -16.53 -4.12 -2.51
N ASP A 227 -17.08 -5.23 -3.01
CA ASP A 227 -16.60 -6.56 -2.67
C ASP A 227 -15.15 -6.77 -3.11
N GLY A 228 -14.43 -7.58 -2.35
CA GLY A 228 -13.04 -7.92 -2.60
C GLY A 228 -12.02 -7.04 -1.89
N PHE A 229 -12.35 -5.80 -1.48
CA PHE A 229 -11.38 -4.94 -0.76
C PHE A 229 -10.87 -5.59 0.53
N GLY A 230 -11.77 -5.92 1.46
CA GLY A 230 -11.37 -6.58 2.71
C GLY A 230 -10.69 -7.93 2.51
N TYR A 231 -11.09 -8.69 1.45
CA TYR A 231 -10.42 -9.93 1.08
C TYR A 231 -8.97 -9.70 0.68
N ALA A 232 -8.72 -8.72 -0.19
CA ALA A 232 -7.38 -8.41 -0.66
C ALA A 232 -6.45 -7.94 0.48
N LEU A 233 -6.97 -7.13 1.41
CA LEU A 233 -6.22 -6.71 2.59
C LEU A 233 -5.82 -7.92 3.46
N LEU A 234 -6.77 -8.82 3.75
CA LEU A 234 -6.48 -10.03 4.54
C LEU A 234 -5.48 -10.95 3.84
N SER A 235 -5.62 -11.12 2.53
CA SER A 235 -4.69 -11.93 1.75
C SER A 235 -3.28 -11.34 1.80
N THR A 236 -3.14 -10.01 1.70
CA THR A 236 -1.86 -9.34 1.87
C THR A 236 -1.27 -9.55 3.28
N LEU A 237 -2.07 -9.37 4.34
CA LEU A 237 -1.62 -9.62 5.71
C LEU A 237 -1.11 -11.05 5.95
N ARG A 238 -1.67 -12.02 5.23
CA ARG A 238 -1.31 -13.43 5.33
C ARG A 238 -0.06 -13.81 4.54
N HIS A 239 0.13 -13.20 3.37
CA HIS A 239 1.11 -13.70 2.40
C HIS A 239 2.25 -12.72 2.12
N MET A 240 2.13 -11.47 2.56
CA MET A 240 3.15 -10.45 2.41
C MET A 240 3.43 -9.79 3.77
N PRO A 241 4.23 -10.43 4.64
CA PRO A 241 4.65 -9.78 5.88
C PRO A 241 5.48 -8.53 5.56
N MET A 242 5.08 -7.42 6.16
CA MET A 242 5.74 -6.11 6.03
C MET A 242 6.75 -5.90 7.16
N ILE A 243 7.56 -6.93 7.39
CA ILE A 243 8.61 -7.01 8.41
C ILE A 243 9.78 -7.83 7.88
N ASP A 244 10.95 -7.71 8.49
CA ASP A 244 12.11 -8.59 8.28
C ASP A 244 12.54 -8.75 6.82
N ARG A 245 12.71 -7.61 6.11
CA ARG A 245 13.12 -7.57 4.70
C ARG A 245 14.63 -7.45 4.49
N GLU A 246 15.45 -7.89 5.45
CA GLU A 246 16.91 -7.84 5.37
C GLU A 246 17.45 -8.47 4.08
N GLU A 247 16.90 -9.62 3.68
CA GLU A 247 17.34 -10.30 2.46
C GLU A 247 17.04 -9.47 1.20
N THR A 248 15.88 -8.84 1.12
CA THR A 248 15.53 -7.92 0.02
C THR A 248 16.51 -6.77 -0.07
N PHE A 249 16.82 -6.13 1.07
CA PHE A 249 17.75 -5.00 1.11
C PHE A 249 19.20 -5.42 0.89
N ALA A 250 19.61 -6.61 1.31
CA ALA A 250 20.93 -7.15 0.97
C ALA A 250 21.10 -7.40 -0.54
N ARG A 251 20.04 -7.90 -1.22
CA ARG A 251 20.03 -8.03 -2.69
C ARG A 251 20.01 -6.66 -3.37
N LEU A 252 19.25 -5.71 -2.84
CA LEU A 252 19.17 -4.35 -3.35
C LEU A 252 20.53 -3.62 -3.22
N ALA A 253 21.22 -3.79 -2.08
CA ALA A 253 22.56 -3.25 -1.86
C ALA A 253 23.64 -3.84 -2.80
N ALA A 254 23.37 -4.98 -3.44
CA ALA A 254 24.24 -5.56 -4.45
C ALA A 254 23.98 -5.00 -5.87
N THR A 255 23.03 -4.08 -6.01
CA THR A 255 22.74 -3.39 -7.28
C THR A 255 23.34 -1.98 -7.27
N ASP A 256 23.46 -1.37 -8.46
CA ASP A 256 23.93 0.02 -8.60
C ASP A 256 22.77 1.04 -8.48
N VAL A 257 21.56 0.62 -8.07
CA VAL A 257 20.40 1.51 -7.97
C VAL A 257 20.49 2.36 -6.71
N PRO A 258 20.57 3.70 -6.81
CA PRO A 258 20.59 4.57 -5.64
C PRO A 258 19.28 4.50 -4.88
N VAL A 259 19.36 4.41 -3.54
CA VAL A 259 18.22 4.32 -2.62
C VAL A 259 18.21 5.46 -1.64
N MET A 260 17.09 6.16 -1.53
CA MET A 260 16.81 7.07 -0.42
C MET A 260 15.58 6.58 0.35
N ALA A 261 15.63 6.65 1.68
CA ALA A 261 14.51 6.37 2.55
C ALA A 261 14.26 7.54 3.51
N LEU A 262 12.99 7.90 3.68
CA LEU A 262 12.55 8.93 4.62
C LEU A 262 11.62 8.30 5.66
N TYR A 263 11.95 8.50 6.93
CA TYR A 263 11.16 8.05 8.08
C TYR A 263 10.65 9.24 8.89
N GLY A 264 9.56 9.06 9.61
CA GLY A 264 9.06 9.99 10.62
C GLY A 264 9.44 9.52 12.02
N ASP A 265 9.97 10.40 12.89
CA ASP A 265 10.36 10.03 14.25
C ASP A 265 9.17 9.84 15.20
N LYS A 266 7.95 10.25 14.77
CA LYS A 266 6.67 10.07 15.46
C LYS A 266 5.75 9.08 14.76
N ASP A 267 6.25 8.35 13.76
CA ASP A 267 5.49 7.32 13.08
C ASP A 267 5.16 6.17 14.06
N ASN A 268 3.86 5.93 14.25
CA ASN A 268 3.34 4.88 15.13
C ASN A 268 2.95 3.60 14.36
N VAL A 269 3.14 3.59 13.05
CA VAL A 269 2.90 2.44 12.15
C VAL A 269 4.22 1.80 11.75
N VAL A 270 5.12 2.55 11.16
CA VAL A 270 6.50 2.11 10.86
C VAL A 270 7.43 2.73 11.88
N LEU A 271 7.90 1.92 12.82
CA LEU A 271 8.71 2.43 13.92
C LEU A 271 10.06 2.95 13.44
N ILE A 272 10.54 3.99 14.08
CA ILE A 272 11.81 4.66 13.71
C ILE A 272 13.03 3.71 13.78
N SER A 273 12.94 2.62 14.56
CA SER A 273 13.96 1.56 14.57
C SER A 273 14.19 0.92 13.21
N SER A 274 13.18 0.96 12.31
CA SER A 274 13.31 0.52 10.93
C SER A 274 14.38 1.29 10.15
N ALA A 275 14.61 2.55 10.48
CA ALA A 275 15.64 3.37 9.83
C ALA A 275 17.06 2.81 10.10
N GLU A 276 17.32 2.38 11.34
CA GLU A 276 18.61 1.79 11.71
C GLU A 276 18.79 0.40 11.09
N ARG A 277 17.73 -0.42 11.05
CA ARG A 277 17.77 -1.72 10.38
C ARG A 277 18.04 -1.57 8.89
N LEU A 278 17.44 -0.55 8.23
CA LEU A 278 17.71 -0.28 6.83
C LEU A 278 19.15 0.14 6.60
N ARG A 279 19.70 1.06 7.42
CA ARG A 279 21.13 1.44 7.35
C ARG A 279 22.05 0.23 7.48
N SER A 280 21.70 -0.70 8.36
CA SER A 280 22.48 -1.93 8.55
C SER A 280 22.38 -2.88 7.37
N ALA A 281 21.20 -3.03 6.78
CA ALA A 281 20.96 -3.95 5.66
C ALA A 281 21.42 -3.38 4.29
N HIS A 282 21.45 -2.05 4.16
CA HIS A 282 21.89 -1.34 2.96
C HIS A 282 22.73 -0.09 3.34
N PRO A 283 24.01 -0.25 3.63
CA PRO A 283 24.86 0.84 4.15
C PRO A 283 25.01 2.06 3.22
N GLU A 284 24.84 1.88 1.92
CA GLU A 284 24.94 2.96 0.92
C GLU A 284 23.61 3.72 0.73
N ALA A 285 22.52 3.24 1.30
CA ALA A 285 21.24 3.94 1.23
C ALA A 285 21.29 5.25 2.02
N ILE A 286 20.75 6.31 1.43
CA ILE A 286 20.57 7.59 2.12
C ILE A 286 19.32 7.48 2.99
N VAL A 287 19.48 7.38 4.30
CA VAL A 287 18.36 7.29 5.25
C VAL A 287 18.22 8.62 6.00
N ARG A 288 17.07 9.25 5.82
CA ARG A 288 16.70 10.52 6.48
C ARG A 288 15.55 10.31 7.45
N GLU A 289 15.53 11.13 8.49
CA GLU A 289 14.48 11.15 9.50
C GLU A 289 13.91 12.57 9.56
N LEU A 290 12.58 12.67 9.58
CA LEU A 290 11.87 13.94 9.65
C LEU A 290 11.34 14.13 11.07
N GLU A 291 11.83 15.17 11.75
CA GLU A 291 11.40 15.50 13.12
C GLU A 291 9.91 15.83 13.16
N GLY A 292 9.20 15.25 14.13
CA GLY A 292 7.74 15.37 14.28
C GLY A 292 6.95 14.70 13.16
N GLY A 293 7.59 13.91 12.30
CA GLY A 293 6.97 13.23 11.20
C GLY A 293 6.18 12.00 11.67
N GLU A 294 4.93 11.87 11.18
CA GLU A 294 4.04 10.74 11.39
C GLU A 294 3.97 9.87 10.13
N HIS A 295 3.11 8.84 10.09
CA HIS A 295 3.02 7.91 8.94
C HIS A 295 2.52 8.56 7.63
N ASP A 296 1.85 9.68 7.71
CA ASP A 296 1.25 10.42 6.59
C ASP A 296 2.10 11.58 6.06
N LEU A 297 3.44 11.47 6.13
CA LEU A 297 4.40 12.48 5.70
C LEU A 297 4.11 13.07 4.33
N ASN A 298 3.77 12.21 3.38
CA ASN A 298 3.48 12.61 1.99
C ASN A 298 2.24 13.49 1.85
N ILE A 299 1.35 13.48 2.84
CA ILE A 299 0.12 14.29 2.88
C ILE A 299 0.35 15.53 3.73
N ARG A 300 0.56 15.36 5.03
CA ARG A 300 0.63 16.47 5.99
C ARG A 300 1.90 17.30 5.88
N ARG A 301 2.99 16.66 5.46
CA ARG A 301 4.31 17.29 5.29
C ARG A 301 4.73 17.36 3.81
N HIS A 302 3.77 17.34 2.86
CA HIS A 302 4.04 17.35 1.42
C HIS A 302 4.95 18.52 1.00
N LYS A 303 4.85 19.69 1.67
CA LYS A 303 5.70 20.86 1.40
C LYS A 303 7.19 20.64 1.71
N GLU A 304 7.51 19.65 2.54
CA GLU A 304 8.87 19.21 2.85
C GLU A 304 9.26 17.99 2.02
N VAL A 305 8.34 17.05 1.86
CA VAL A 305 8.58 15.79 1.14
C VAL A 305 8.70 16.00 -0.37
N SER A 306 7.82 16.85 -0.97
CA SER A 306 7.85 17.05 -2.43
C SER A 306 9.14 17.66 -2.94
N PRO A 307 9.76 18.68 -2.30
CA PRO A 307 11.11 19.14 -2.67
C PRO A 307 12.16 18.04 -2.59
N MET A 308 12.13 17.18 -1.56
CA MET A 308 13.08 16.06 -1.44
C MET A 308 12.94 15.05 -2.60
N LEU A 309 11.71 14.77 -3.04
CA LEU A 309 11.44 13.94 -4.21
C LEU A 309 11.99 14.59 -5.49
N ILE A 310 11.71 15.88 -5.69
CA ILE A 310 12.18 16.64 -6.86
C ILE A 310 13.71 16.64 -6.91
N ASP A 311 14.37 17.00 -5.82
CA ASP A 311 15.83 17.05 -5.74
C ASP A 311 16.43 15.66 -6.03
N TRP A 312 15.89 14.61 -5.40
CA TRP A 312 16.36 13.24 -5.58
C TRP A 312 16.30 12.78 -7.04
N PHE A 313 15.21 13.03 -7.74
CA PHE A 313 15.04 12.56 -9.11
C PHE A 313 15.66 13.51 -10.16
N SER A 314 15.93 14.77 -9.82
CA SER A 314 16.61 15.74 -10.71
C SER A 314 18.11 15.51 -10.79
N GLU A 315 18.74 14.99 -9.74
CA GLU A 315 20.15 14.68 -9.76
C GLU A 315 20.46 13.50 -10.70
N PRO A 316 21.55 13.54 -11.48
CA PRO A 316 21.95 12.36 -12.25
C PRO A 316 22.22 11.17 -11.29
N PRO A 317 22.10 9.91 -11.73
CA PRO A 317 22.57 8.76 -10.98
C PRO A 317 24.07 8.94 -10.70
N GLN A 318 24.49 8.70 -9.47
CA GLN A 318 25.89 8.78 -9.08
C GLN A 318 26.65 7.57 -9.58
#